data_06fee5489a8fa3bdf2f2338490af8438
#
_entry.id   06fee5489a8fa3bdf2f2338490af8438
#
_cell.length_a   1.000
_cell.length_b   1.000
_cell.length_c   1.000
_cell.angle_alpha   90.00
_cell.angle_beta   90.00
_cell.angle_gamma   90.00
#
_symmetry.space_group_name_H-M   'P 1'
#
loop_
_entity.id
_entity.type
_entity.pdbx_description
1 polymer ?
#
loop_
_entity_poly.entity_id
_entity_poly.type
_entity_poly.pdbx_seq_one_letter_code
_entity_poly.pdbx_strand_id
1 'polypeptide(L)'
;DTMLDVYRIPLKYLYYNDENGRISTQIKREFGTLMAQTDETSPDYNNKIATFIEEDNATALKKTKKSIKEKGQQVYGYVLQDGRIIDGNRRFTALRQLQTEIGTSQYFEAVILPFTYDAKADRAQIKRLELAIQMGTEEKLQYDPVDLSVDIYQTIISDR
;
A
#
# COMPACT_ATOMS: atom_id res chain seq x y z
N ASP A 1 0.52 -24.11 9.57
CA ASP A 1 1.35 -23.17 8.81
C ASP A 1 0.78 -22.96 7.42
N THR A 2 -0.19 -22.09 7.33
CA THR A 2 -0.71 -21.68 6.04
C THR A 2 0.26 -20.64 5.46
N MET A 3 0.94 -21.02 4.39
CA MET A 3 1.68 -20.07 3.58
C MET A 3 0.66 -19.08 2.97
N LEU A 4 0.82 -17.80 3.29
CA LEU A 4 -0.02 -16.77 2.70
C LEU A 4 0.43 -16.53 1.26
N ASP A 5 -0.53 -16.48 0.35
CA ASP A 5 -0.24 -16.14 -1.04
C ASP A 5 0.13 -14.67 -1.17
N VAL A 6 1.18 -14.40 -1.94
CA VAL A 6 1.55 -13.04 -2.33
C VAL A 6 1.04 -12.79 -3.74
N TYR A 7 0.20 -11.77 -3.89
CA TYR A 7 -0.42 -11.46 -5.17
C TYR A 7 0.25 -10.28 -5.85
N ARG A 8 0.30 -10.35 -7.17
CA ARG A 8 0.76 -9.25 -8.01
C ARG A 8 -0.46 -8.38 -8.35
N ILE A 9 -0.57 -7.22 -7.71
CA ILE A 9 -1.77 -6.39 -7.75
C ILE A 9 -1.53 -5.16 -8.61
N PRO A 10 -2.34 -4.93 -9.66
CA PRO A 10 -2.26 -3.69 -10.44
C PRO A 10 -2.45 -2.46 -9.55
N LEU A 11 -1.62 -1.43 -9.76
CA LEU A 11 -1.60 -0.25 -8.89
C LEU A 11 -2.93 0.48 -8.84
N LYS A 12 -3.72 0.41 -9.90
CA LYS A 12 -5.01 1.11 -9.99
C LYS A 12 -6.06 0.61 -8.98
N TYR A 13 -5.85 -0.57 -8.39
CA TYR A 13 -6.78 -1.12 -7.39
C TYR A 13 -6.39 -0.73 -5.97
N LEU A 14 -5.29 -0.03 -5.78
CA LEU A 14 -4.71 0.22 -4.47
C LEU A 14 -4.82 1.68 -4.08
N TYR A 15 -4.94 1.92 -2.78
CA TYR A 15 -4.91 3.27 -2.25
C TYR A 15 -4.17 3.28 -0.91
N TYR A 16 -3.61 4.44 -0.58
CA TYR A 16 -2.81 4.61 0.62
C TYR A 16 -3.66 4.51 1.88
N ASN A 17 -3.02 4.13 2.96
CA ASN A 17 -3.57 4.20 4.30
C ASN A 17 -3.09 5.49 4.96
N ASP A 18 -4.00 6.44 5.18
CA ASP A 18 -3.71 7.72 5.84
C ASP A 18 -3.57 7.58 7.35
N GLU A 19 -3.92 6.44 7.92
CA GLU A 19 -3.77 6.14 9.34
C GLU A 19 -2.36 5.63 9.69
N ASN A 20 -1.45 5.55 8.72
CA ASN A 20 -0.06 5.19 8.98
C ASN A 20 0.57 6.21 9.93
N GLY A 21 1.10 5.72 11.08
CA GLY A 21 1.54 6.57 12.17
C GLY A 21 2.61 7.60 11.82
N ARG A 22 3.47 7.33 10.81
CA ARG A 22 4.52 8.27 10.42
C ARG A 22 3.98 9.53 9.73
N ILE A 23 2.96 9.37 8.91
CA ILE A 23 2.46 10.44 8.07
C ILE A 23 1.08 10.94 8.49
N SER A 24 0.33 10.18 9.31
CA SER A 24 -1.05 10.52 9.64
C SER A 24 -1.19 11.87 10.34
N THR A 25 -0.29 12.19 11.27
CA THR A 25 -0.31 13.48 11.98
C THR A 25 -0.07 14.64 11.01
N GLN A 26 0.88 14.49 10.12
CA GLN A 26 1.22 15.50 9.12
C GLN A 26 0.07 15.72 8.14
N ILE A 27 -0.52 14.64 7.65
CA ILE A 27 -1.66 14.70 6.75
C ILE A 27 -2.83 15.40 7.43
N LYS A 28 -3.14 15.05 8.67
CA LYS A 28 -4.22 15.67 9.43
C LYS A 28 -3.97 17.16 9.68
N ARG A 29 -2.73 17.54 9.90
CA ARG A 29 -2.36 18.95 10.14
C ARG A 29 -2.51 19.79 8.87
N GLU A 30 -2.03 19.31 7.74
CA GLU A 30 -1.97 20.09 6.50
C GLU A 30 -3.23 20.01 5.66
N PHE A 31 -3.91 18.84 5.69
CA PHE A 31 -5.06 18.58 4.83
C PHE A 31 -6.30 18.13 5.59
N GLY A 32 -6.35 18.28 6.91
CA GLY A 32 -7.39 17.70 7.77
C GLY A 32 -8.79 17.70 7.18
N THR A 33 -9.36 18.88 6.91
CA THR A 33 -10.70 19.00 6.34
C THR A 33 -10.76 18.49 4.89
N LEU A 34 -9.72 18.78 4.12
CA LEU A 34 -9.66 18.38 2.72
C LEU A 34 -9.57 16.87 2.57
N MET A 35 -8.77 16.20 3.41
CA MET A 35 -8.67 14.74 3.39
C MET A 35 -9.96 14.07 3.86
N ALA A 36 -10.63 14.65 4.85
CA ALA A 36 -11.91 14.12 5.32
C ALA A 36 -13.00 14.18 4.24
N GLN A 37 -12.89 15.11 3.30
CA GLN A 37 -13.82 15.27 2.18
C GLN A 37 -13.38 14.54 0.93
N THR A 38 -12.16 14.02 0.89
CA THR A 38 -11.62 13.36 -0.30
C THR A 38 -11.97 11.87 -0.26
N ASP A 39 -12.55 11.39 -1.36
CA ASP A 39 -12.81 9.96 -1.54
C ASP A 39 -11.48 9.21 -1.63
N GLU A 40 -11.27 8.25 -0.73
CA GLU A 40 -10.04 7.45 -0.66
C GLU A 40 -9.77 6.66 -1.93
N THR A 41 -10.80 6.39 -2.73
CA THR A 41 -10.65 5.68 -4.00
C THR A 41 -10.35 6.62 -5.17
N SER A 42 -10.37 7.94 -4.95
CA SER A 42 -10.09 8.92 -6.01
C SER A 42 -8.59 9.06 -6.26
N PRO A 43 -8.19 9.41 -7.50
CA PRO A 43 -6.78 9.72 -7.79
C PRO A 43 -6.21 10.85 -6.95
N ASP A 44 -7.02 11.82 -6.57
CA ASP A 44 -6.58 12.95 -5.75
C ASP A 44 -6.09 12.52 -4.38
N TYR A 45 -6.77 11.56 -3.75
CA TYR A 45 -6.35 11.00 -2.47
C TYR A 45 -4.93 10.42 -2.57
N ASN A 46 -4.72 9.53 -3.52
CA ASN A 46 -3.40 8.90 -3.70
C ASN A 46 -2.32 9.92 -4.05
N ASN A 47 -2.65 10.91 -4.88
CA ASN A 47 -1.68 11.93 -5.29
C ASN A 47 -1.22 12.79 -4.11
N LYS A 48 -2.14 13.17 -3.22
CA LYS A 48 -1.81 13.95 -2.03
C LYS A 48 -0.89 13.20 -1.08
N ILE A 49 -1.23 11.94 -0.80
CA ILE A 49 -0.41 11.14 0.12
C ILE A 49 0.95 10.82 -0.51
N ALA A 50 1.00 10.56 -1.80
CA ALA A 50 2.27 10.34 -2.50
C ALA A 50 3.21 11.54 -2.35
N THR A 51 2.68 12.76 -2.45
CA THR A 51 3.46 13.98 -2.26
C THR A 51 4.06 14.04 -0.86
N PHE A 52 3.28 13.69 0.17
CA PHE A 52 3.80 13.63 1.54
C PHE A 52 4.92 12.63 1.71
N ILE A 53 4.75 11.44 1.17
CA ILE A 53 5.76 10.38 1.29
C ILE A 53 7.05 10.80 0.60
N GLU A 54 6.93 11.42 -0.56
CA GLU A 54 8.08 11.94 -1.30
C GLU A 54 8.82 13.03 -0.53
N GLU A 55 8.09 13.95 0.09
CA GLU A 55 8.67 15.05 0.86
C GLU A 55 9.25 14.57 2.20
N ASP A 56 8.59 13.61 2.84
CA ASP A 56 9.02 13.12 4.16
C ASP A 56 10.41 12.50 4.13
N ASN A 57 10.70 11.68 3.12
CA ASN A 57 12.02 11.07 3.00
C ASN A 57 12.34 10.76 1.54
N ALA A 58 12.72 11.79 0.81
CA ALA A 58 13.06 11.68 -0.61
C ALA A 58 14.24 10.72 -0.86
N THR A 59 15.22 10.70 0.03
CA THR A 59 16.39 9.84 -0.11
C THR A 59 16.01 8.35 0.00
N ALA A 60 15.20 8.02 0.99
CA ALA A 60 14.74 6.64 1.17
C ALA A 60 13.86 6.19 0.00
N LEU A 61 13.02 7.09 -0.51
CA LEU A 61 12.19 6.79 -1.67
C LEU A 61 13.04 6.51 -2.92
N LYS A 62 14.07 7.32 -3.15
CA LYS A 62 14.99 7.10 -4.28
C LYS A 62 15.69 5.75 -4.17
N LYS A 63 16.13 5.37 -2.98
CA LYS A 63 16.75 4.06 -2.74
C LYS A 63 15.79 2.92 -3.05
N THR A 64 14.56 3.03 -2.57
CA THR A 64 13.52 2.03 -2.80
C THR A 64 13.23 1.90 -4.29
N LYS A 65 13.07 3.03 -4.98
CA LYS A 65 12.81 3.06 -6.42
C LYS A 65 13.94 2.42 -7.22
N LYS A 66 15.18 2.75 -6.89
CA LYS A 66 16.36 2.18 -7.53
C LYS A 66 16.43 0.67 -7.34
N SER A 67 16.20 0.20 -6.12
CA SER A 67 16.19 -1.23 -5.80
C SER A 67 15.12 -1.98 -6.60
N ILE A 68 13.92 -1.45 -6.65
CA ILE A 68 12.81 -2.08 -7.38
C ILE A 68 13.11 -2.10 -8.89
N LYS A 69 13.66 -1.02 -9.43
CA LYS A 69 14.02 -0.93 -10.84
C LYS A 69 15.07 -1.97 -11.23
N GLU A 70 16.05 -2.19 -10.36
CA GLU A 70 17.18 -3.10 -10.63
C GLU A 70 16.85 -4.57 -10.35
N LYS A 71 16.10 -4.84 -9.28
CA LYS A 71 15.91 -6.19 -8.74
C LYS A 71 14.44 -6.63 -8.64
N GLY A 72 13.51 -5.75 -8.93
CA GLY A 72 12.10 -5.99 -8.63
C GLY A 72 11.81 -5.81 -7.15
N GLN A 73 10.57 -6.02 -6.76
CA GLN A 73 10.15 -5.91 -5.37
C GLN A 73 10.70 -7.09 -4.57
N GLN A 74 11.46 -6.79 -3.51
CA GLN A 74 12.13 -7.81 -2.71
C GLN A 74 11.38 -8.15 -1.42
N VAL A 75 10.50 -7.26 -0.99
CA VAL A 75 9.70 -7.41 0.23
C VAL A 75 8.25 -7.18 -0.14
N TYR A 76 7.39 -8.16 0.15
CA TYR A 76 5.98 -8.02 -0.12
C TYR A 76 5.33 -7.10 0.91
N GLY A 77 4.25 -6.44 0.51
CA GLY A 77 3.45 -5.63 1.39
C GLY A 77 2.22 -6.37 1.90
N TYR A 78 1.35 -5.61 2.56
CA TYR A 78 0.06 -6.11 3.04
C TYR A 78 -1.02 -5.12 2.64
N VAL A 79 -2.12 -5.66 2.10
CA VAL A 79 -3.28 -4.85 1.72
C VAL A 79 -4.54 -5.49 2.27
N LEU A 80 -5.59 -4.68 2.42
CA LEU A 80 -6.93 -5.18 2.74
C LEU A 80 -7.67 -5.58 1.47
N GLN A 81 -8.81 -6.24 1.62
CA GLN A 81 -9.61 -6.72 0.49
C GLN A 81 -10.13 -5.59 -0.40
N ASP A 82 -10.28 -4.38 0.12
CA ASP A 82 -10.73 -3.22 -0.66
C ASP A 82 -9.61 -2.48 -1.38
N GLY A 83 -8.34 -2.92 -1.22
CA GLY A 83 -7.19 -2.30 -1.83
C GLY A 83 -6.44 -1.30 -0.95
N ARG A 84 -6.83 -1.12 0.30
CA ARG A 84 -6.13 -0.25 1.24
C ARG A 84 -4.78 -0.87 1.61
N ILE A 85 -3.70 -0.11 1.45
CA ILE A 85 -2.34 -0.57 1.78
C ILE A 85 -2.13 -0.43 3.28
N ILE A 86 -1.80 -1.52 3.96
CA ILE A 86 -1.47 -1.52 5.38
C ILE A 86 0.03 -1.38 5.58
N ASP A 87 0.83 -2.04 4.75
CA ASP A 87 2.28 -1.96 4.81
C ASP A 87 2.84 -1.90 3.39
N GLY A 88 3.71 -0.93 3.13
CA GLY A 88 4.37 -0.78 1.85
C GLY A 88 4.08 0.53 1.13
N ASN A 89 3.67 1.58 1.83
CA ASN A 89 3.38 2.89 1.22
C ASN A 89 4.56 3.41 0.39
N ARG A 90 5.79 3.27 0.88
CA ARG A 90 6.99 3.74 0.16
C ARG A 90 7.22 2.93 -1.11
N ARG A 91 7.08 1.62 -1.04
CA ARG A 91 7.21 0.74 -2.21
C ARG A 91 6.12 1.02 -3.24
N PHE A 92 4.90 1.24 -2.79
CA PHE A 92 3.80 1.63 -3.67
C PHE A 92 4.11 2.96 -4.38
N THR A 93 4.61 3.95 -3.63
CA THR A 93 4.99 5.25 -4.20
C THR A 93 6.08 5.08 -5.27
N ALA A 94 7.10 4.28 -4.98
CA ALA A 94 8.17 3.99 -5.92
C ALA A 94 7.63 3.35 -7.21
N LEU A 95 6.73 2.38 -7.07
CA LEU A 95 6.11 1.71 -8.21
C LEU A 95 5.25 2.66 -9.04
N ARG A 96 4.51 3.56 -8.41
CA ARG A 96 3.73 4.59 -9.11
C ARG A 96 4.64 5.49 -9.96
N GLN A 97 5.75 5.92 -9.39
CA GLN A 97 6.72 6.75 -10.11
C GLN A 97 7.35 5.98 -11.28
N LEU A 98 7.72 4.74 -11.06
CA LEU A 98 8.28 3.90 -12.11
C LEU A 98 7.28 3.66 -13.24
N GLN A 99 6.02 3.44 -12.92
CA GLN A 99 4.97 3.26 -13.93
C GLN A 99 4.85 4.48 -14.84
N THR A 100 4.92 5.68 -14.25
CA THR A 100 4.87 6.93 -15.01
C THR A 100 6.15 7.12 -15.84
N GLU A 101 7.30 6.87 -15.26
CA GLU A 101 8.60 7.09 -15.93
C GLU A 101 8.85 6.11 -17.07
N ILE A 102 8.53 4.84 -16.87
CA ILE A 102 8.79 3.78 -17.84
C ILE A 102 7.66 3.64 -18.85
N GLY A 103 6.44 3.99 -18.45
CA GLY A 103 5.25 3.85 -19.30
C GLY A 103 4.73 2.42 -19.40
N THR A 104 5.17 1.54 -18.52
CA THR A 104 4.75 0.13 -18.46
C THR A 104 4.04 -0.12 -17.15
N SER A 105 2.94 -0.88 -17.18
CA SER A 105 2.17 -1.23 -15.99
C SER A 105 3.05 -1.89 -14.94
N GLN A 106 2.97 -1.38 -13.71
CA GLN A 106 3.66 -1.94 -12.56
C GLN A 106 2.65 -2.62 -11.64
N TYR A 107 3.15 -3.49 -10.78
CA TYR A 107 2.32 -4.27 -9.86
C TYR A 107 2.93 -4.19 -8.47
N PHE A 108 2.06 -4.12 -7.46
CA PHE A 108 2.47 -4.19 -6.07
C PHE A 108 2.29 -5.63 -5.58
N GLU A 109 3.34 -6.23 -5.08
CA GLU A 109 3.32 -7.61 -4.59
C GLU A 109 2.98 -7.59 -3.11
N ALA A 110 1.85 -8.20 -2.74
CA ALA A 110 1.32 -8.10 -1.39
C ALA A 110 0.44 -9.29 -1.01
N VAL A 111 0.39 -9.55 0.29
CA VAL A 111 -0.61 -10.42 0.89
C VAL A 111 -1.92 -9.64 1.01
N ILE A 112 -3.02 -10.25 0.62
CA ILE A 112 -4.36 -9.68 0.78
C ILE A 112 -4.96 -10.23 2.08
N LEU A 113 -5.18 -9.33 3.04
CA LEU A 113 -5.75 -9.69 4.33
C LEU A 113 -7.28 -9.83 4.22
N PRO A 114 -7.88 -10.80 4.93
CA PRO A 114 -9.27 -11.18 4.70
C PRO A 114 -10.29 -10.29 5.44
N PHE A 115 -10.11 -8.97 5.40
CA PHE A 115 -11.08 -8.03 5.96
C PHE A 115 -10.97 -6.67 5.29
N THR A 116 -12.03 -5.87 5.46
CA THR A 116 -12.11 -4.50 4.94
C THR A 116 -12.00 -3.51 6.09
N TYR A 117 -11.72 -2.25 5.75
CA TYR A 117 -11.66 -1.18 6.73
C TYR A 117 -13.07 -0.66 7.02
N ASP A 118 -13.54 -0.91 8.23
CA ASP A 118 -14.77 -0.31 8.76
C ASP A 118 -14.37 0.71 9.83
N ALA A 119 -14.75 1.96 9.62
CA ALA A 119 -14.19 3.13 10.26
C ALA A 119 -14.20 3.18 11.79
N LYS A 120 -15.03 2.38 12.47
CA LYS A 120 -15.13 2.42 13.94
C LYS A 120 -14.59 1.19 14.63
N ALA A 121 -14.83 0.01 14.06
CA ALA A 121 -14.47 -1.25 14.70
C ALA A 121 -13.04 -1.67 14.38
N ASP A 122 -12.56 -1.33 13.17
CA ASP A 122 -11.33 -1.92 12.63
C ASP A 122 -10.09 -1.05 12.79
N ARG A 123 -10.25 0.24 13.17
CA ARG A 123 -9.10 1.15 13.30
C ARG A 123 -8.08 0.64 14.32
N ALA A 124 -8.52 0.20 15.49
CA ALA A 124 -7.64 -0.35 16.50
C ALA A 124 -7.01 -1.67 16.05
N GLN A 125 -7.78 -2.48 15.33
CA GLN A 125 -7.32 -3.73 14.75
C GLN A 125 -6.24 -3.51 13.70
N ILE A 126 -6.43 -2.52 12.82
CA ILE A 126 -5.46 -2.17 11.80
C ILE A 126 -4.15 -1.70 12.43
N LYS A 127 -4.22 -0.86 13.45
CA LYS A 127 -3.02 -0.40 14.16
C LYS A 127 -2.26 -1.52 14.84
N ARG A 128 -2.97 -2.46 15.45
CA ARG A 128 -2.34 -3.65 16.03
C ARG A 128 -1.68 -4.51 14.95
N LEU A 129 -2.34 -4.62 13.81
CA LEU A 129 -1.81 -5.37 12.68
C LEU A 129 -0.56 -4.70 12.08
N GLU A 130 -0.59 -3.39 11.91
CA GLU A 130 0.60 -2.63 11.48
C GLU A 130 1.78 -2.86 12.40
N LEU A 131 1.55 -2.80 13.71
CA LEU A 131 2.59 -3.07 14.71
C LEU A 131 3.11 -4.50 14.60
N ALA A 132 2.22 -5.48 14.48
CA ALA A 132 2.61 -6.88 14.35
C ALA A 132 3.45 -7.10 13.10
N ILE A 133 3.07 -6.50 11.99
CA ILE A 133 3.83 -6.57 10.73
C ILE A 133 5.20 -5.93 10.89
N GLN A 134 5.28 -4.74 11.49
CA GLN A 134 6.54 -4.03 11.71
C GLN A 134 7.48 -4.82 12.62
N MET A 135 6.95 -5.48 13.63
CA MET A 135 7.74 -6.30 14.54
C MET A 135 8.19 -7.62 13.92
N GLY A 136 7.44 -8.14 12.97
CA GLY A 136 7.72 -9.43 12.33
C GLY A 136 8.56 -9.36 11.04
N THR A 137 8.89 -8.17 10.56
CA THR A 137 9.55 -8.01 9.25
C THR A 137 11.06 -8.16 9.25
N GLU A 138 11.67 -8.64 10.32
CA GLU A 138 13.11 -8.85 10.34
C GLU A 138 13.57 -10.01 9.43
N GLU A 139 12.69 -10.92 9.09
CA GLU A 139 13.01 -12.01 8.17
C GLU A 139 12.43 -11.76 6.78
N LYS A 140 13.32 -11.56 5.81
CA LYS A 140 12.95 -11.47 4.41
C LYS A 140 12.77 -12.88 3.87
N LEU A 141 11.53 -13.36 3.86
CA LEU A 141 11.21 -14.65 3.27
C LEU A 141 11.12 -14.50 1.75
N GLN A 142 11.72 -15.44 1.04
CA GLN A 142 11.54 -15.53 -0.39
C GLN A 142 10.09 -15.92 -0.68
N TYR A 143 9.54 -15.37 -1.75
CA TYR A 143 8.17 -15.63 -2.13
C TYR A 143 8.05 -15.66 -3.66
N ASP A 144 7.06 -16.38 -4.15
CA ASP A 144 6.71 -16.41 -5.57
C ASP A 144 5.34 -15.74 -5.73
N PRO A 145 5.29 -14.54 -6.35
CA PRO A 145 4.02 -13.86 -6.52
C PRO A 145 3.15 -14.55 -7.56
N VAL A 146 1.84 -14.57 -7.30
CA VAL A 146 0.85 -15.11 -8.22
C VAL A 146 -0.03 -13.98 -8.75
N ASP A 147 -0.51 -14.13 -9.98
CA ASP A 147 -1.43 -13.17 -10.58
C ASP A 147 -2.79 -13.25 -9.91
N LEU A 148 -3.51 -12.12 -9.89
CA LEU A 148 -4.87 -12.09 -9.34
C LEU A 148 -5.79 -13.01 -10.14
N SER A 149 -6.52 -13.87 -9.42
CA SER A 149 -7.61 -14.63 -10.02
C SER A 149 -8.80 -13.70 -10.25
N VAL A 150 -9.73 -14.11 -11.13
CA VAL A 150 -10.96 -13.37 -11.39
C VAL A 150 -11.77 -13.18 -10.11
N ASP A 151 -11.82 -14.18 -9.25
CA ASP A 151 -12.56 -14.11 -8.00
C ASP A 151 -11.99 -13.07 -7.05
N ILE A 152 -10.65 -13.04 -6.87
CA ILE A 152 -9.99 -12.08 -6.01
C ILE A 152 -10.13 -10.66 -6.57
N TYR A 153 -9.99 -10.51 -7.88
CA TYR A 153 -10.19 -9.24 -8.57
C TYR A 153 -11.59 -8.68 -8.31
N GLN A 154 -12.63 -9.51 -8.44
CA GLN A 154 -14.01 -9.11 -8.18
C GLN A 154 -14.23 -8.73 -6.73
N THR A 155 -13.58 -9.43 -5.79
CA THR A 155 -13.65 -9.10 -4.37
C THR A 155 -13.10 -7.70 -4.11
N ILE A 156 -11.94 -7.36 -4.67
CA ILE A 156 -11.32 -6.03 -4.51
C ILE A 156 -12.25 -4.94 -5.04
N ILE A 157 -12.86 -5.16 -6.21
CA ILE A 157 -13.77 -4.19 -6.81
C ILE A 157 -15.04 -4.03 -6.01
N SER A 158 -15.64 -5.13 -5.54
CA SER A 158 -16.94 -5.08 -4.85
C SER A 158 -16.83 -4.51 -3.44
N ASP A 159 -15.65 -4.60 -2.80
CA ASP A 159 -15.44 -4.10 -1.44
C ASP A 159 -15.11 -2.59 -1.40
N ARG A 160 -15.07 -1.95 -2.56
CA ARG A 160 -14.82 -0.49 -2.65
C ARG A 160 -16.07 0.33 -2.43
#